data_c5e578e9027e605902dffc6c080a18f4
#
_entry.id   c5e578e9027e605902dffc6c080a18f4
#
_cell.length_a   1.000
_cell.length_b   1.000
_cell.length_c   1.000
_cell.angle_alpha   90.00
_cell.angle_beta   90.00
_cell.angle_gamma   90.00
#
_symmetry.space_group_name_H-M   'P 1'
#
loop_
_entity.id
_entity.type
_entity.pdbx_description
1 polymer ?
#
loop_
_entity_poly.entity_id
_entity_poly.type
_entity_poly.pdbx_seq_one_letter_code
_entity_poly.pdbx_strand_id
1 'polypeptide(L)'
;MKSGSKDRMKNNDRVILGVDPGSSVTGYGLIRSEEEKDVLLDFGVIRTDSGKSLPEKLKQIFEGLRQIITQKQPDELAIEETFYSKNAKSALVMGQARGAAILAAACAKISVAEYSPKEVKCSMVGHGNASKLQVQYMVKNLLGLKDPSLAEDAADALAVALCHAQKMRLKSILSTRESK
;
A
#
# COMPACT_ATOMS: atom_id res chain seq x y z
N MET A 1 -24.97 3.27 27.40
CA MET A 1 -24.02 2.16 27.20
C MET A 1 -24.37 1.48 25.89
N LYS A 2 -23.65 1.76 24.81
CA LYS A 2 -23.78 1.03 23.53
C LYS A 2 -22.51 0.20 23.38
N SER A 3 -22.67 -1.10 23.49
CA SER A 3 -21.70 -2.15 23.27
C SER A 3 -21.17 -2.03 21.84
N GLY A 4 -19.90 -1.64 21.71
CA GLY A 4 -19.19 -1.76 20.44
C GLY A 4 -19.04 -3.24 20.13
N SER A 5 -19.72 -3.71 19.09
CA SER A 5 -19.49 -5.03 18.52
C SER A 5 -18.06 -5.09 18.04
N LYS A 6 -17.19 -5.84 18.74
CA LYS A 6 -15.96 -6.35 18.17
C LYS A 6 -16.38 -7.26 17.01
N ASP A 7 -16.31 -6.72 15.79
CA ASP A 7 -16.39 -7.55 14.59
C ASP A 7 -15.33 -8.64 14.71
N ARG A 8 -15.78 -9.89 14.89
CA ARG A 8 -14.88 -11.04 14.97
C ARG A 8 -14.18 -11.16 13.62
N MET A 9 -12.90 -10.79 13.57
CA MET A 9 -12.03 -11.13 12.44
C MET A 9 -12.17 -12.64 12.19
N LYS A 10 -12.59 -13.01 10.98
CA LYS A 10 -12.53 -14.39 10.54
C LYS A 10 -11.05 -14.80 10.49
N ASN A 11 -10.75 -16.06 10.71
CA ASN A 11 -9.39 -16.58 10.89
C ASN A 11 -8.44 -16.33 9.69
N ASN A 12 -8.91 -15.71 8.61
CA ASN A 12 -8.19 -15.48 7.36
C ASN A 12 -8.13 -13.99 6.93
N ASP A 13 -8.76 -13.08 7.69
CA ASP A 13 -8.71 -11.65 7.37
C ASP A 13 -7.29 -11.10 7.60
N ARG A 14 -6.82 -10.22 6.71
CA ARG A 14 -5.52 -9.56 6.80
C ARG A 14 -5.66 -8.06 6.63
N VAL A 15 -4.98 -7.32 7.49
CA VAL A 15 -4.85 -5.87 7.36
C VAL A 15 -3.57 -5.58 6.57
N ILE A 16 -3.71 -4.95 5.42
CA ILE A 16 -2.62 -4.67 4.49
C ILE A 16 -2.40 -3.17 4.42
N LEU A 17 -1.16 -2.75 4.63
CA LEU A 17 -0.70 -1.37 4.42
C LEU A 17 0.00 -1.28 3.06
N GLY A 18 -0.65 -0.66 2.08
CA GLY A 18 0.00 -0.28 0.82
C GLY A 18 0.74 1.03 0.95
N VAL A 19 1.91 1.12 0.33
CA VAL A 19 2.76 2.32 0.34
C VAL A 19 3.24 2.64 -1.07
N ASP A 20 3.06 3.89 -1.49
CA ASP A 20 3.70 4.50 -2.67
C ASP A 20 4.76 5.48 -2.18
N PRO A 21 6.06 5.09 -2.18
CA PRO A 21 7.12 5.89 -1.58
C PRO A 21 7.58 7.02 -2.46
N GLY A 22 7.51 8.25 -1.96
CA GLY A 22 8.09 9.44 -2.59
C GLY A 22 8.81 10.32 -1.57
N SER A 23 9.88 11.00 -1.99
CA SER A 23 10.71 11.83 -1.09
C SER A 23 10.05 13.12 -0.64
N SER A 24 9.04 13.60 -1.35
CA SER A 24 8.26 14.81 -1.01
C SER A 24 6.88 14.45 -0.50
N VAL A 25 6.28 13.41 -1.06
CA VAL A 25 4.99 12.88 -0.66
C VAL A 25 5.10 11.37 -0.72
N THR A 26 4.72 10.70 0.35
CA THR A 26 4.57 9.24 0.41
C THR A 26 3.09 8.93 0.62
N GLY A 27 2.48 8.21 -0.32
CA GLY A 27 1.11 7.74 -0.19
C GLY A 27 1.02 6.52 0.72
N TYR A 28 -0.08 6.41 1.46
CA TYR A 28 -0.44 5.17 2.16
C TYR A 28 -1.92 4.84 1.99
N GLY A 29 -2.21 3.56 1.96
CA GLY A 29 -3.55 3.03 1.92
C GLY A 29 -3.68 1.78 2.77
N LEU A 30 -4.68 1.70 3.63
CA LEU A 30 -4.91 0.59 4.54
C LEU A 30 -6.22 -0.09 4.20
N ILE A 31 -6.17 -1.36 3.91
CA ILE A 31 -7.35 -2.19 3.64
C ILE A 31 -7.38 -3.40 4.56
N ARG A 32 -8.58 -3.90 4.85
CA ARG A 32 -8.77 -5.25 5.37
C ARG A 32 -9.21 -6.15 4.22
N SER A 33 -8.37 -7.14 3.91
CA SER A 33 -8.69 -8.18 2.93
C SER A 33 -9.49 -9.27 3.61
N GLU A 34 -10.73 -9.43 3.22
CA GLU A 34 -11.64 -10.49 3.61
C GLU A 34 -11.72 -11.53 2.47
N GLU A 35 -12.39 -12.64 2.70
CA GLU A 35 -12.46 -13.76 1.75
C GLU A 35 -13.03 -13.35 0.39
N GLU A 36 -14.09 -12.53 0.38
CA GLU A 36 -14.80 -12.13 -0.85
C GLU A 36 -14.62 -10.65 -1.24
N LYS A 37 -14.15 -9.81 -0.33
CA LYS A 37 -14.04 -8.35 -0.56
C LYS A 37 -12.87 -7.74 0.17
N ASP A 38 -12.49 -6.56 -0.27
CA ASP A 38 -11.56 -5.69 0.41
C ASP A 38 -12.31 -4.49 1.01
N VAL A 39 -12.03 -4.18 2.27
CA VAL A 39 -12.68 -3.09 3.01
C VAL A 39 -11.65 -2.01 3.28
N LEU A 40 -11.93 -0.78 2.86
CA LEU A 40 -11.10 0.37 3.18
C LEU A 40 -11.13 0.66 4.68
N LEU A 41 -9.96 0.81 5.28
CA LEU A 41 -9.82 1.20 6.69
C LEU A 41 -9.32 2.63 6.84
N ASP A 42 -8.31 3.02 6.03
CA ASP A 42 -7.72 4.35 6.10
C ASP A 42 -6.89 4.64 4.84
N PHE A 43 -6.62 5.89 4.54
CA PHE A 43 -5.70 6.31 3.49
C PHE A 43 -5.24 7.74 3.73
N GLY A 44 -4.13 8.09 3.12
CA GLY A 44 -3.63 9.46 3.18
C GLY A 44 -2.22 9.60 2.61
N VAL A 45 -1.59 10.70 2.98
CA VAL A 45 -0.24 11.02 2.54
C VAL A 45 0.61 11.52 3.69
N ILE A 46 1.88 11.14 3.69
CA ILE A 46 2.94 11.70 4.53
C ILE A 46 3.67 12.73 3.67
N ARG A 47 3.59 14.01 4.05
CA ARG A 47 4.30 15.09 3.37
C ARG A 47 5.57 15.43 4.14
N THR A 48 6.67 15.57 3.39
CA THR A 48 7.93 16.04 3.97
C THR A 48 8.08 17.54 3.72
N ASP A 49 8.76 18.22 4.62
CA ASP A 49 9.03 19.65 4.48
C ASP A 49 9.98 19.92 3.31
N SER A 50 9.60 20.83 2.40
CA SER A 50 10.36 21.14 1.18
C SER A 50 11.76 21.68 1.47
N GLY A 51 11.93 22.46 2.55
CA GLY A 51 13.20 23.06 2.97
C GLY A 51 14.15 22.12 3.72
N LYS A 52 13.74 20.88 4.00
CA LYS A 52 14.55 19.91 4.74
C LYS A 52 15.56 19.19 3.85
N SER A 53 16.67 18.80 4.45
CA SER A 53 17.66 17.91 3.82
C SER A 53 17.07 16.52 3.58
N LEU A 54 17.67 15.77 2.67
CA LEU A 54 17.20 14.42 2.36
C LEU A 54 17.18 13.50 3.59
N PRO A 55 18.21 13.44 4.46
CA PRO A 55 18.14 12.66 5.68
C PRO A 55 16.97 13.01 6.59
N GLU A 56 16.64 14.30 6.73
CA GLU A 56 15.49 14.74 7.53
C GLU A 56 14.17 14.32 6.91
N LYS A 57 14.04 14.37 5.57
CA LYS A 57 12.87 13.87 4.84
C LYS A 57 12.69 12.36 5.02
N LEU A 58 13.78 11.59 4.91
CA LEU A 58 13.75 10.14 5.13
C LEU A 58 13.31 9.81 6.57
N LYS A 59 13.78 10.58 7.55
CA LYS A 59 13.32 10.46 8.93
C LYS A 59 11.82 10.72 9.05
N GLN A 60 11.29 11.77 8.43
CA GLN A 60 9.85 12.08 8.44
C GLN A 60 9.01 10.96 7.82
N ILE A 61 9.46 10.36 6.71
CA ILE A 61 8.80 9.22 6.09
C ILE A 61 8.78 8.01 7.04
N PHE A 62 9.95 7.66 7.60
CA PHE A 62 10.09 6.55 8.53
C PHE A 62 9.19 6.72 9.77
N GLU A 63 9.23 7.89 10.41
CA GLU A 63 8.45 8.17 11.62
C GLU A 63 6.94 8.19 11.33
N GLY A 64 6.53 8.77 10.21
CA GLY A 64 5.13 8.79 9.78
C GLY A 64 4.58 7.38 9.55
N LEU A 65 5.31 6.53 8.81
CA LEU A 65 4.91 5.15 8.60
C LEU A 65 4.94 4.34 9.90
N ARG A 66 5.95 4.52 10.76
CA ARG A 66 6.01 3.88 12.07
C ARG A 66 4.79 4.24 12.93
N GLN A 67 4.34 5.50 12.90
CA GLN A 67 3.14 5.93 13.62
C GLN A 67 1.89 5.24 13.08
N ILE A 68 1.71 5.17 11.75
CA ILE A 68 0.59 4.48 11.11
C ILE A 68 0.60 3.00 11.50
N ILE A 69 1.75 2.33 11.38
CA ILE A 69 1.91 0.91 11.74
C ILE A 69 1.56 0.67 13.22
N THR A 70 2.04 1.53 14.12
CA THR A 70 1.76 1.39 15.56
C THR A 70 0.27 1.57 15.88
N GLN A 71 -0.40 2.52 15.21
CA GLN A 71 -1.81 2.82 15.47
C GLN A 71 -2.78 1.83 14.81
N LYS A 72 -2.45 1.37 13.61
CA LYS A 72 -3.34 0.56 12.78
C LYS A 72 -3.03 -0.93 12.80
N GLN A 73 -1.85 -1.32 13.26
CA GLN A 73 -1.39 -2.70 13.42
C GLN A 73 -1.63 -3.55 12.15
N PRO A 74 -1.09 -3.16 10.98
CA PRO A 74 -1.20 -3.99 9.79
C PRO A 74 -0.43 -5.31 9.96
N ASP A 75 -0.93 -6.37 9.34
CA ASP A 75 -0.27 -7.68 9.29
C ASP A 75 0.90 -7.67 8.30
N GLU A 76 0.73 -6.97 7.17
CA GLU A 76 1.66 -6.95 6.05
C GLU A 76 1.78 -5.55 5.43
N LEU A 77 2.95 -5.25 4.89
CA LEU A 77 3.17 -4.04 4.08
C LEU A 77 3.39 -4.44 2.63
N ALA A 78 2.66 -3.81 1.71
CA ALA A 78 2.86 -3.92 0.27
C ALA A 78 3.42 -2.61 -0.28
N ILE A 79 4.49 -2.68 -1.09
CA ILE A 79 5.18 -1.51 -1.62
C ILE A 79 5.46 -1.65 -3.12
N GLU A 80 5.37 -0.54 -3.86
CA GLU A 80 5.72 -0.56 -5.27
C GLU A 80 7.23 -0.57 -5.48
N GLU A 81 7.69 -1.40 -6.43
CA GLU A 81 9.07 -1.38 -6.92
C GLU A 81 9.27 -0.19 -7.85
N THR A 82 10.08 0.76 -7.44
CA THR A 82 10.44 1.93 -8.25
C THR A 82 11.75 1.69 -8.99
N PHE A 83 11.69 1.08 -10.19
CA PHE A 83 12.89 0.78 -10.98
C PHE A 83 13.24 1.82 -12.07
N TYR A 84 12.34 2.74 -12.43
CA TYR A 84 12.54 3.64 -13.55
C TYR A 84 12.32 5.11 -13.21
N SER A 85 13.43 5.82 -13.03
CA SER A 85 13.45 7.26 -13.26
C SER A 85 14.38 7.55 -14.45
N LYS A 86 13.97 8.47 -15.32
CA LYS A 86 14.82 8.96 -16.44
C LYS A 86 16.11 9.65 -15.94
N ASN A 87 16.19 9.97 -14.65
CA ASN A 87 17.30 10.63 -13.99
C ASN A 87 17.80 9.75 -12.83
N ALA A 88 19.08 9.36 -12.89
CA ALA A 88 19.72 8.52 -11.89
C ALA A 88 19.66 9.13 -10.46
N LYS A 89 19.78 10.46 -10.34
CA LYS A 89 19.65 11.14 -9.04
C LYS A 89 18.25 10.99 -8.43
N SER A 90 17.20 11.13 -9.24
CA SER A 90 15.82 10.93 -8.80
C SER A 90 15.56 9.46 -8.43
N ALA A 91 16.07 8.51 -9.21
CA ALA A 91 15.97 7.08 -8.88
C ALA A 91 16.61 6.75 -7.54
N LEU A 92 17.80 7.31 -7.27
CA LEU A 92 18.48 7.12 -6.00
C LEU A 92 17.67 7.66 -4.81
N VAL A 93 17.14 8.88 -4.93
CA VAL A 93 16.32 9.52 -3.88
C VAL A 93 15.03 8.73 -3.62
N MET A 94 14.36 8.24 -4.68
CA MET A 94 13.17 7.39 -4.53
C MET A 94 13.52 6.05 -3.88
N GLY A 95 14.64 5.43 -4.25
CA GLY A 95 15.13 4.21 -3.61
C GLY A 95 15.41 4.39 -2.12
N GLN A 96 15.94 5.56 -1.72
CA GLN A 96 16.16 5.89 -0.32
C GLN A 96 14.84 6.08 0.46
N ALA A 97 13.85 6.78 -0.14
CA ALA A 97 12.52 6.92 0.45
C ALA A 97 11.83 5.55 0.63
N ARG A 98 11.94 4.68 -0.39
CA ARG A 98 11.48 3.30 -0.32
C ARG A 98 12.19 2.50 0.78
N GLY A 99 13.51 2.64 0.90
CA GLY A 99 14.30 2.03 1.98
C GLY A 99 13.82 2.45 3.38
N ALA A 100 13.46 3.73 3.56
CA ALA A 100 12.89 4.23 4.81
C ALA A 100 11.54 3.58 5.13
N ALA A 101 10.68 3.36 4.11
CA ALA A 101 9.40 2.68 4.27
C ALA A 101 9.58 1.19 4.65
N ILE A 102 10.46 0.49 3.97
CA ILE A 102 10.80 -0.92 4.26
C ILE A 102 11.35 -1.04 5.67
N LEU A 103 12.24 -0.14 6.08
CA LEU A 103 12.83 -0.13 7.42
C LEU A 103 11.77 0.07 8.50
N ALA A 104 10.75 0.91 8.27
CA ALA A 104 9.65 1.10 9.21
C ALA A 104 8.87 -0.20 9.45
N ALA A 105 8.60 -0.96 8.39
CA ALA A 105 7.96 -2.28 8.47
C ALA A 105 8.86 -3.32 9.17
N ALA A 106 10.13 -3.38 8.80
CA ALA A 106 11.10 -4.31 9.38
C ALA A 106 11.28 -4.09 10.89
N CYS A 107 11.37 -2.83 11.33
CA CYS A 107 11.42 -2.48 12.76
C CYS A 107 10.17 -2.91 13.52
N ALA A 108 9.02 -2.94 12.85
CA ALA A 108 7.75 -3.41 13.40
C ALA A 108 7.56 -4.93 13.27
N LYS A 109 8.50 -5.64 12.64
CA LYS A 109 8.46 -7.10 12.39
C LYS A 109 7.27 -7.54 11.53
N ILE A 110 6.78 -6.68 10.66
CA ILE A 110 5.75 -7.04 9.66
C ILE A 110 6.43 -7.39 8.34
N SER A 111 5.86 -8.35 7.61
CA SER A 111 6.37 -8.78 6.31
C SER A 111 6.20 -7.68 5.25
N VAL A 112 7.12 -7.64 4.29
CA VAL A 112 7.08 -6.70 3.17
C VAL A 112 6.93 -7.48 1.87
N ALA A 113 5.93 -7.14 1.07
CA ALA A 113 5.73 -7.65 -0.27
C ALA A 113 5.95 -6.52 -1.29
N GLU A 114 6.67 -6.83 -2.36
CA GLU A 114 7.08 -5.86 -3.38
C GLU A 114 6.41 -6.17 -4.71
N TYR A 115 5.95 -5.14 -5.41
CA TYR A 115 5.23 -5.27 -6.67
C TYR A 115 5.73 -4.30 -7.72
N SER A 116 5.99 -4.79 -8.92
CA SER A 116 6.30 -3.93 -10.06
C SER A 116 5.07 -3.13 -10.50
N PRO A 117 5.25 -1.94 -11.09
CA PRO A 117 4.14 -1.15 -11.65
C PRO A 117 3.28 -1.92 -12.64
N LYS A 118 3.90 -2.84 -13.41
CA LYS A 118 3.19 -3.70 -14.36
C LYS A 118 2.27 -4.70 -13.64
N GLU A 119 2.73 -5.29 -12.55
CA GLU A 119 1.91 -6.21 -11.75
C GLU A 119 0.71 -5.50 -11.11
N VAL A 120 0.92 -4.30 -10.56
CA VAL A 120 -0.18 -3.49 -10.00
C VAL A 120 -1.21 -3.18 -11.07
N LYS A 121 -0.78 -2.71 -12.27
CA LYS A 121 -1.70 -2.44 -13.37
C LYS A 121 -2.44 -3.68 -13.85
N CYS A 122 -1.75 -4.81 -14.01
CA CYS A 122 -2.38 -6.09 -14.38
C CYS A 122 -3.41 -6.53 -13.36
N SER A 123 -3.12 -6.39 -12.08
CA SER A 123 -4.02 -6.74 -11.00
C SER A 123 -5.29 -5.88 -11.02
N MET A 124 -5.15 -4.57 -11.24
CA MET A 124 -6.28 -3.65 -11.22
C MET A 124 -7.15 -3.69 -12.49
N VAL A 125 -6.54 -3.78 -13.66
CA VAL A 125 -7.22 -3.55 -14.96
C VAL A 125 -7.13 -4.77 -15.89
N GLY A 126 -6.36 -5.80 -15.52
CA GLY A 126 -6.17 -7.00 -16.33
C GLY A 126 -5.03 -6.91 -17.35
N HIS A 127 -4.39 -5.75 -17.54
CA HIS A 127 -3.26 -5.58 -18.45
C HIS A 127 -2.25 -4.52 -17.96
N GLY A 128 -0.96 -4.74 -18.27
CA GLY A 128 0.15 -3.90 -17.77
C GLY A 128 0.29 -2.52 -18.42
N ASN A 129 -0.43 -2.24 -19.51
CA ASN A 129 -0.42 -0.95 -20.20
C ASN A 129 -1.52 0.01 -19.76
N ALA A 130 -2.20 -0.30 -18.67
CA ALA A 130 -3.26 0.55 -18.12
C ALA A 130 -2.72 1.95 -17.78
N SER A 131 -3.53 2.96 -18.07
CA SER A 131 -3.23 4.34 -17.66
C SER A 131 -3.43 4.52 -16.15
N LYS A 132 -2.77 5.52 -15.58
CA LYS A 132 -2.95 5.90 -14.17
C LYS A 132 -4.43 6.15 -13.83
N LEU A 133 -5.16 6.85 -14.70
CA LEU A 133 -6.59 7.13 -14.51
C LEU A 133 -7.43 5.85 -14.45
N GLN A 134 -7.13 4.85 -15.29
CA GLN A 134 -7.84 3.56 -15.25
C GLN A 134 -7.60 2.82 -13.94
N VAL A 135 -6.36 2.81 -13.44
CA VAL A 135 -6.03 2.21 -12.14
C VAL A 135 -6.78 2.93 -11.01
N GLN A 136 -6.75 4.25 -10.96
CA GLN A 136 -7.45 5.04 -9.94
C GLN A 136 -8.97 4.84 -10.00
N TYR A 137 -9.55 4.75 -11.18
CA TYR A 137 -10.98 4.43 -11.36
C TYR A 137 -11.32 3.06 -10.77
N MET A 138 -10.50 2.05 -11.03
CA MET A 138 -10.69 0.70 -10.47
C MET A 138 -10.56 0.67 -8.95
N VAL A 139 -9.56 1.36 -8.40
CA VAL A 139 -9.41 1.48 -6.93
C VAL A 139 -10.66 2.08 -6.29
N LYS A 140 -11.17 3.17 -6.86
CA LYS A 140 -12.41 3.81 -6.37
C LYS A 140 -13.60 2.87 -6.39
N ASN A 141 -13.78 2.13 -7.48
CA ASN A 141 -14.88 1.19 -7.62
C ASN A 141 -14.77 0.00 -6.67
N LEU A 142 -13.60 -0.62 -6.56
CA LEU A 142 -13.36 -1.79 -5.71
C LEU A 142 -13.58 -1.46 -4.23
N LEU A 143 -13.21 -0.25 -3.80
CA LEU A 143 -13.34 0.19 -2.40
C LEU A 143 -14.60 1.03 -2.14
N GLY A 144 -15.46 1.22 -3.13
CA GLY A 144 -16.68 2.02 -3.00
C GLY A 144 -16.45 3.50 -2.68
N LEU A 145 -15.29 4.05 -3.09
CA LEU A 145 -14.89 5.41 -2.78
C LEU A 145 -15.64 6.41 -3.66
N LYS A 146 -16.38 7.29 -3.01
CA LYS A 146 -17.09 8.42 -3.66
C LYS A 146 -16.36 9.75 -3.48
N ASP A 147 -15.27 9.76 -2.68
CA ASP A 147 -14.55 10.98 -2.36
C ASP A 147 -13.75 11.49 -3.57
N PRO A 148 -14.07 12.69 -4.08
CA PRO A 148 -13.30 13.31 -5.16
C PRO A 148 -11.92 13.79 -4.73
N SER A 149 -11.66 13.91 -3.42
CA SER A 149 -10.42 14.45 -2.85
C SER A 149 -9.32 13.40 -2.63
N LEU A 150 -9.52 12.16 -3.07
CA LEU A 150 -8.49 11.12 -2.97
C LEU A 150 -7.21 11.56 -3.69
N ALA A 151 -6.16 11.83 -2.91
CA ALA A 151 -4.84 12.19 -3.44
C ALA A 151 -4.29 11.06 -4.32
N GLU A 152 -3.59 11.43 -5.41
CA GLU A 152 -3.04 10.45 -6.36
C GLU A 152 -2.12 9.44 -5.68
N ASP A 153 -1.19 9.90 -4.84
CA ASP A 153 -0.25 9.03 -4.13
C ASP A 153 -0.97 8.05 -3.19
N ALA A 154 -2.08 8.47 -2.56
CA ALA A 154 -2.90 7.58 -1.74
C ALA A 154 -3.65 6.54 -2.59
N ALA A 155 -4.13 6.93 -3.78
CA ALA A 155 -4.77 6.01 -4.72
C ALA A 155 -3.77 4.96 -5.24
N ASP A 156 -2.54 5.37 -5.53
CA ASP A 156 -1.48 4.48 -5.98
C ASP A 156 -1.10 3.49 -4.85
N ALA A 157 -0.99 3.96 -3.61
CA ALA A 157 -0.77 3.11 -2.43
C ALA A 157 -1.91 2.10 -2.21
N LEU A 158 -3.18 2.51 -2.38
CA LEU A 158 -4.34 1.61 -2.32
C LEU A 158 -4.31 0.56 -3.44
N ALA A 159 -3.86 0.93 -4.65
CA ALA A 159 -3.71 -0.02 -5.75
C ALA A 159 -2.69 -1.12 -5.41
N VAL A 160 -1.58 -0.76 -4.77
CA VAL A 160 -0.56 -1.72 -4.30
C VAL A 160 -1.14 -2.65 -3.22
N ALA A 161 -1.90 -2.13 -2.26
CA ALA A 161 -2.55 -2.94 -1.23
C ALA A 161 -3.55 -3.94 -1.84
N LEU A 162 -4.40 -3.49 -2.79
CA LEU A 162 -5.35 -4.34 -3.51
C LEU A 162 -4.65 -5.40 -4.36
N CYS A 163 -3.55 -5.06 -5.02
CA CYS A 163 -2.72 -6.01 -5.76
C CYS A 163 -2.23 -7.14 -4.84
N HIS A 164 -1.73 -6.78 -3.66
CA HIS A 164 -1.28 -7.75 -2.65
C HIS A 164 -2.42 -8.67 -2.20
N ALA A 165 -3.57 -8.10 -1.84
CA ALA A 165 -4.75 -8.86 -1.41
C ALA A 165 -5.20 -9.89 -2.46
N GLN A 166 -5.25 -9.49 -3.74
CA GLN A 166 -5.63 -10.39 -4.83
C GLN A 166 -4.64 -11.54 -5.01
N LYS A 167 -3.32 -11.25 -4.94
CA LYS A 167 -2.28 -12.29 -5.05
C LYS A 167 -2.31 -13.27 -3.88
N MET A 168 -2.58 -12.78 -2.67
CA MET A 168 -2.75 -13.66 -1.50
C MET A 168 -3.94 -14.61 -1.69
N ARG A 169 -5.10 -14.11 -2.12
CA ARG A 169 -6.28 -14.94 -2.41
C ARG A 169 -6.00 -15.98 -3.50
N LEU A 170 -5.34 -15.58 -4.57
CA LEU A 170 -4.96 -16.51 -5.64
C LEU A 170 -4.04 -17.62 -5.14
N LYS A 171 -3.02 -17.27 -4.35
CA LYS A 171 -2.08 -18.25 -3.76
C LYS A 171 -2.82 -19.24 -2.84
N SER A 172 -3.75 -18.78 -2.02
CA SER A 172 -4.57 -19.61 -1.15
C SER A 172 -5.42 -20.62 -1.94
N ILE A 173 -6.05 -20.18 -3.05
CA ILE A 173 -6.84 -21.05 -3.92
C ILE A 173 -5.98 -22.13 -4.57
N LEU A 174 -4.79 -21.78 -5.05
CA LEU A 174 -3.87 -22.72 -5.71
C LEU A 174 -3.35 -23.77 -4.72
N SER A 175 -2.93 -23.37 -3.52
CA SER A 175 -2.44 -24.29 -2.48
C SER A 175 -3.52 -25.29 -2.04
N THR A 176 -4.78 -24.88 -2.00
CA THR A 176 -5.90 -25.80 -1.66
C THR A 176 -6.16 -26.84 -2.75
N ARG A 177 -5.79 -26.56 -4.02
CA ARG A 177 -5.94 -27.51 -5.14
C ARG A 177 -4.80 -28.53 -5.21
N GLU A 178 -3.60 -28.18 -4.78
CA GLU A 178 -2.44 -29.09 -4.75
C GLU A 178 -2.49 -30.09 -3.60
N SER A 179 -3.35 -29.84 -2.59
CA SER A 179 -3.52 -30.70 -1.41
C SER A 179 -4.63 -31.73 -1.56
N LYS A 180 -5.27 -31.79 -2.74
CA LYS A 180 -6.32 -32.77 -3.09
C LYS A 180 -5.86 -33.71 -4.18
#